data_11328d64799c619daa73f6bb86fef9e5
#
_entry.id   11328d64799c619daa73f6bb86fef9e5
#
_cell.length_a   1.000
_cell.length_b   1.000
_cell.length_c   1.000
_cell.angle_alpha   90.00
_cell.angle_beta   90.00
_cell.angle_gamma   90.00
#
_symmetry.space_group_name_H-M   'P 1'
#
loop_
_entity.id
_entity.type
_entity.pdbx_description
1 polymer ?
#
loop_
_entity_poly.entity_id
_entity_poly.type
_entity_poly.pdbx_seq_one_letter_code
_entity_poly.pdbx_strand_id
1 'polypeptide(L)'
;MGPEVTCPWRGRLPRFQVRTWIEPVVASTQVAASLYDAGLLLVVKASFGAGGPSNHSANPSPRGALEDEQQKAISNFYIIYNLVVGLTPLLSAYGLGWLSDRYHRKISICVSLLGFLLSRLGLLLKVLLDWPVEVLYGAAALNGLCGGFSAFWSGVMALGSLGSSEGRRSVRLILIDLILGLAGFCGSMASGHLFNQMAGHSGQGLVLTACSVSCAAFALFYSLFVLKVPESVASPSKDLPAVDTVSGTIGTYRTLDPDQLDKQTAAGYTSSPGKTKPPIYIIALLFVGAIVYDVAVVGTVDVMPLFVLREPLSWNQVQLGYGMAAGYTIFITSFLGVLVFSRCFQDTTMITIGMVSFGSGALLLVFVKQTYMFYIARAVMLFALIPITTIRSAMSKLIKGSSYGKVFVILQLSLALTGVVTSTVYNNIYQLTMDKFVGTCFALSSFLSFLAIVPISIVAYKQAR
;
A
#
# COMPACT_ATOMS: atom_id res chain seq x y z
N MET A 1 -13.72 -41.65 26.02
CA MET A 1 -12.61 -41.64 25.07
C MET A 1 -12.98 -40.69 23.94
N GLY A 2 -12.57 -39.45 24.03
CA GLY A 2 -12.79 -38.44 22.99
C GLY A 2 -11.62 -38.45 22.00
N PRO A 3 -11.81 -38.03 20.75
CA PRO A 3 -10.76 -38.05 19.74
C PRO A 3 -9.67 -37.04 20.08
N GLU A 4 -8.41 -37.48 20.13
CA GLU A 4 -7.21 -36.65 20.24
C GLU A 4 -7.14 -35.74 19.03
N VAL A 5 -7.16 -34.43 19.29
CA VAL A 5 -6.87 -33.40 18.32
C VAL A 5 -5.36 -33.38 18.13
N THR A 6 -4.85 -34.10 17.15
CA THR A 6 -3.45 -34.06 16.76
C THR A 6 -3.14 -32.72 16.12
N CYS A 7 -2.32 -31.94 16.80
CA CYS A 7 -1.79 -30.65 16.34
C CYS A 7 -0.86 -30.86 15.12
N PRO A 8 -1.10 -30.29 13.94
CA PRO A 8 -0.36 -30.62 12.72
C PRO A 8 1.04 -29.99 12.62
N TRP A 9 1.59 -29.42 13.70
CA TRP A 9 2.84 -28.66 13.69
C TRP A 9 4.09 -29.41 14.23
N ARG A 10 4.04 -30.74 14.42
CA ARG A 10 5.21 -31.55 14.81
C ARG A 10 6.03 -32.07 13.64
N GLY A 11 6.00 -31.40 12.47
CA GLY A 11 6.89 -31.65 11.35
C GLY A 11 8.09 -30.70 11.40
N ARG A 12 9.31 -31.23 11.31
CA ARG A 12 10.57 -30.46 11.15
C ARG A 12 10.35 -29.28 10.21
N LEU A 13 10.77 -28.07 10.64
CA LEU A 13 10.82 -26.90 9.79
C LEU A 13 11.46 -27.27 8.46
N PRO A 14 10.75 -27.24 7.32
CA PRO A 14 11.32 -27.63 6.05
C PRO A 14 12.45 -26.67 5.71
N ARG A 15 13.61 -27.17 5.32
CA ARG A 15 14.70 -26.37 4.75
C ARG A 15 14.12 -25.57 3.59
N PHE A 16 14.06 -24.24 3.74
CA PHE A 16 13.63 -23.31 2.72
C PHE A 16 14.63 -23.34 1.56
N GLN A 17 14.39 -24.10 0.55
CA GLN A 17 15.10 -23.98 -0.72
C GLN A 17 14.46 -22.82 -1.49
N VAL A 18 14.90 -21.60 -1.21
CA VAL A 18 14.43 -20.38 -1.89
C VAL A 18 15.13 -20.31 -3.24
N ARG A 19 14.43 -20.61 -4.31
CA ARG A 19 14.96 -20.59 -5.69
C ARG A 19 15.04 -19.18 -6.30
N THR A 20 14.29 -18.22 -5.74
CA THR A 20 14.27 -16.81 -6.17
C THR A 20 14.32 -15.93 -4.94
N TRP A 21 15.42 -15.20 -4.77
CA TRP A 21 15.66 -14.32 -3.64
C TRP A 21 15.11 -12.92 -3.95
N ILE A 22 13.78 -12.73 -3.87
CA ILE A 22 13.13 -11.43 -4.10
C ILE A 22 13.13 -10.56 -2.82
N GLU A 23 13.29 -11.16 -1.67
CA GLU A 23 13.20 -10.57 -0.36
C GLU A 23 14.17 -9.39 -0.15
N PRO A 24 15.46 -9.44 -0.58
CA PRO A 24 16.38 -8.29 -0.49
C PRO A 24 15.94 -7.12 -1.36
N VAL A 25 15.31 -7.38 -2.51
CA VAL A 25 14.78 -6.32 -3.39
C VAL A 25 13.63 -5.61 -2.70
N VAL A 26 12.70 -6.35 -2.11
CA VAL A 26 11.55 -5.78 -1.38
C VAL A 26 12.05 -4.97 -0.18
N ALA A 27 12.97 -5.51 0.63
CA ALA A 27 13.51 -4.82 1.79
C ALA A 27 14.20 -3.51 1.41
N SER A 28 15.14 -3.55 0.45
CA SER A 28 15.90 -2.35 0.05
C SER A 28 15.02 -1.31 -0.64
N THR A 29 14.05 -1.74 -1.47
CA THR A 29 13.10 -0.83 -2.10
C THR A 29 12.21 -0.15 -1.07
N GLN A 30 11.77 -0.88 -0.06
CA GLN A 30 10.91 -0.32 0.99
C GLN A 30 11.66 0.63 1.93
N VAL A 31 12.90 0.31 2.30
CA VAL A 31 13.75 1.27 3.03
C VAL A 31 13.95 2.54 2.20
N ALA A 32 14.29 2.40 0.91
CA ALA A 32 14.42 3.53 0.00
C ALA A 32 13.13 4.37 -0.09
N ALA A 33 11.96 3.73 -0.12
CA ALA A 33 10.67 4.40 -0.15
C ALA A 33 10.42 5.18 1.15
N SER A 34 10.62 4.57 2.32
CA SER A 34 10.41 5.24 3.61
C SER A 34 11.33 6.44 3.80
N LEU A 35 12.60 6.33 3.36
CA LEU A 35 13.54 7.46 3.38
C LEU A 35 13.11 8.57 2.39
N TYR A 36 12.62 8.19 1.20
CA TYR A 36 12.14 9.12 0.20
C TYR A 36 10.90 9.89 0.67
N ASP A 37 9.90 9.21 1.23
CA ASP A 37 8.64 9.81 1.67
C ASP A 37 8.87 10.83 2.79
N ALA A 38 9.71 10.47 3.77
CA ALA A 38 10.13 11.40 4.82
C ALA A 38 10.94 12.57 4.25
N GLY A 39 11.89 12.28 3.36
CA GLY A 39 12.73 13.28 2.71
C GLY A 39 11.92 14.26 1.86
N LEU A 40 10.99 13.76 1.06
CA LEU A 40 10.11 14.57 0.22
C LEU A 40 9.34 15.59 1.08
N LEU A 41 8.69 15.12 2.14
CA LEU A 41 7.90 15.97 3.03
C LEU A 41 8.78 17.05 3.69
N LEU A 42 9.94 16.67 4.22
CA LEU A 42 10.83 17.58 4.94
C LEU A 42 11.49 18.60 4.00
N VAL A 43 11.91 18.18 2.80
CA VAL A 43 12.49 19.05 1.76
C VAL A 43 11.44 20.04 1.24
N VAL A 44 10.22 19.58 0.97
CA VAL A 44 9.12 20.44 0.54
C VAL A 44 8.77 21.44 1.63
N LYS A 45 8.68 21.02 2.89
CA LYS A 45 8.48 21.93 4.03
C LYS A 45 9.58 22.98 4.14
N ALA A 46 10.84 22.59 4.02
CA ALA A 46 11.98 23.51 4.08
C ALA A 46 11.96 24.52 2.93
N SER A 47 11.61 24.08 1.71
CA SER A 47 11.56 24.96 0.53
C SER A 47 10.49 26.05 0.65
N PHE A 48 9.31 25.72 1.19
CA PHE A 48 8.27 26.72 1.45
C PHE A 48 8.48 27.52 2.73
N GLY A 49 9.34 27.06 3.66
CA GLY A 49 9.73 27.82 4.85
C GLY A 49 10.79 28.89 4.60
N ALA A 50 11.70 28.66 3.63
CA ALA A 50 12.77 29.58 3.28
C ALA A 50 12.33 30.68 2.29
N GLY A 51 11.21 30.48 1.58
CA GLY A 51 10.73 31.35 0.50
C GLY A 51 9.68 32.39 0.90
N GLY A 52 9.48 32.64 2.17
CA GLY A 52 8.65 33.77 2.59
C GLY A 52 9.24 35.07 2.00
N PRO A 53 8.47 35.92 1.28
CA PRO A 53 9.00 37.15 0.70
C PRO A 53 9.58 38.01 1.81
N SER A 54 10.89 38.26 1.75
CA SER A 54 11.59 39.27 2.55
C SER A 54 11.14 40.68 2.10
N ASN A 55 9.84 40.93 2.08
CA ASN A 55 9.33 42.28 2.00
C ASN A 55 9.48 42.90 3.39
N HIS A 56 10.43 43.77 3.51
CA HIS A 56 10.57 44.75 4.59
C HIS A 56 9.36 45.66 4.68
N SER A 57 8.19 45.11 5.07
CA SER A 57 7.10 45.87 5.59
C SER A 57 6.99 45.59 7.08
N ALA A 58 7.20 46.64 7.85
CA ALA A 58 7.37 46.68 9.30
C ALA A 58 6.06 46.41 10.10
N ASN A 59 5.35 45.34 9.74
CA ASN A 59 4.28 44.80 10.60
C ASN A 59 4.58 43.32 10.83
N PRO A 60 4.79 42.86 12.08
CA PRO A 60 4.90 41.46 12.40
C PRO A 60 3.54 40.82 12.13
N SER A 61 3.39 40.14 10.98
CA SER A 61 2.28 39.24 10.76
C SER A 61 2.30 38.19 11.88
N PRO A 62 1.16 37.86 12.49
CA PRO A 62 1.11 36.85 13.54
C PRO A 62 1.72 35.55 13.02
N ARG A 63 2.62 34.93 13.78
CA ARG A 63 3.32 33.68 13.41
C ARG A 63 2.38 32.62 12.84
N GLY A 64 1.15 32.55 13.31
CA GLY A 64 0.14 31.62 12.81
C GLY A 64 -0.25 31.80 11.33
N ALA A 65 -0.32 33.05 10.83
CA ALA A 65 -0.67 33.31 9.43
C ALA A 65 0.39 32.81 8.45
N LEU A 66 1.68 32.91 8.81
CA LEU A 66 2.79 32.41 8.00
C LEU A 66 2.82 30.88 7.97
N GLU A 67 2.52 30.23 9.11
CA GLU A 67 2.43 28.76 9.17
C GLU A 67 1.25 28.25 8.34
N ASP A 68 0.12 28.96 8.32
CA ASP A 68 -1.06 28.59 7.55
C ASP A 68 -0.81 28.71 6.04
N GLU A 69 -0.11 29.77 5.58
CA GLU A 69 0.29 29.90 4.18
C GLU A 69 1.28 28.77 3.77
N GLN A 70 2.25 28.47 4.61
CA GLN A 70 3.17 27.37 4.38
C GLN A 70 2.45 26.02 4.28
N GLN A 71 1.50 25.75 5.17
CA GLN A 71 0.73 24.51 5.16
C GLN A 71 -0.16 24.41 3.90
N LYS A 72 -0.76 25.52 3.46
CA LYS A 72 -1.54 25.59 2.21
C LYS A 72 -0.66 25.28 1.00
N ALA A 73 0.55 25.85 0.95
CA ALA A 73 1.49 25.61 -0.14
C ALA A 73 1.94 24.14 -0.19
N ILE A 74 2.26 23.53 0.97
CA ILE A 74 2.61 22.11 1.07
C ILE A 74 1.43 21.23 0.63
N SER A 75 0.22 21.53 1.09
CA SER A 75 -0.97 20.76 0.71
C SER A 75 -1.28 20.86 -0.78
N ASN A 76 -1.14 22.05 -1.40
CA ASN A 76 -1.27 22.25 -2.83
C ASN A 76 -0.23 21.45 -3.62
N PHE A 77 1.02 21.42 -3.14
CA PHE A 77 2.06 20.58 -3.72
C PHE A 77 1.63 19.10 -3.72
N TYR A 78 1.13 18.59 -2.58
CA TYR A 78 0.71 17.20 -2.46
C TYR A 78 -0.54 16.87 -3.28
N ILE A 79 -1.47 17.80 -3.50
CA ILE A 79 -2.61 17.59 -4.41
C ILE A 79 -2.10 17.27 -5.81
N ILE A 80 -1.21 18.10 -6.36
CA ILE A 80 -0.67 17.91 -7.71
C ILE A 80 0.22 16.65 -7.75
N TYR A 81 1.09 16.49 -6.76
CA TYR A 81 2.00 15.35 -6.66
C TYR A 81 1.25 14.00 -6.63
N ASN A 82 0.25 13.86 -5.77
CA ASN A 82 -0.55 12.65 -5.64
C ASN A 82 -1.41 12.39 -6.88
N LEU A 83 -1.91 13.44 -7.54
CA LEU A 83 -2.59 13.32 -8.83
C LEU A 83 -1.65 12.73 -9.89
N VAL A 84 -0.43 13.23 -9.99
CA VAL A 84 0.58 12.74 -10.95
C VAL A 84 0.96 11.28 -10.62
N VAL A 85 1.31 10.99 -9.35
CA VAL A 85 1.68 9.64 -8.90
C VAL A 85 0.54 8.63 -9.08
N GLY A 86 -0.71 9.05 -8.93
CA GLY A 86 -1.87 8.17 -9.05
C GLY A 86 -2.31 7.92 -10.51
N LEU A 87 -2.25 8.93 -11.38
CA LEU A 87 -2.73 8.80 -12.76
C LEU A 87 -1.70 8.22 -13.73
N THR A 88 -0.42 8.58 -13.58
CA THR A 88 0.61 8.14 -14.54
C THR A 88 0.82 6.63 -14.57
N PRO A 89 0.78 5.86 -13.44
CA PRO A 89 0.88 4.41 -13.50
C PRO A 89 -0.30 3.74 -14.21
N LEU A 90 -1.49 4.34 -14.20
CA LEU A 90 -2.66 3.78 -14.90
C LEU A 90 -2.43 3.74 -16.42
N LEU A 91 -1.71 4.73 -16.95
CA LEU A 91 -1.36 4.78 -18.38
C LEU A 91 -0.35 3.70 -18.76
N SER A 92 0.62 3.42 -17.89
CA SER A 92 1.73 2.51 -18.17
C SER A 92 1.48 1.06 -17.72
N ALA A 93 0.61 0.84 -16.75
CA ALA A 93 0.39 -0.47 -16.13
C ALA A 93 -0.05 -1.54 -17.16
N TYR A 94 -0.93 -1.17 -18.08
CA TYR A 94 -1.38 -2.07 -19.13
C TYR A 94 -0.23 -2.49 -20.06
N GLY A 95 0.55 -1.53 -20.56
CA GLY A 95 1.69 -1.78 -21.44
C GLY A 95 2.78 -2.62 -20.77
N LEU A 96 3.10 -2.33 -19.51
CA LEU A 96 4.08 -3.10 -18.72
C LEU A 96 3.60 -4.50 -18.38
N GLY A 97 2.31 -4.68 -18.07
CA GLY A 97 1.70 -5.99 -17.87
C GLY A 97 1.84 -6.84 -19.14
N TRP A 98 1.43 -6.30 -20.28
CA TRP A 98 1.55 -6.99 -21.56
C TRP A 98 3.02 -7.32 -21.93
N LEU A 99 3.95 -6.38 -21.70
CA LEU A 99 5.37 -6.57 -21.95
C LEU A 99 5.97 -7.66 -21.04
N SER A 100 5.59 -7.66 -19.77
CA SER A 100 6.02 -8.64 -18.77
C SER A 100 5.55 -10.07 -19.09
N ASP A 101 4.31 -10.21 -19.57
CA ASP A 101 3.76 -11.52 -19.94
C ASP A 101 4.36 -12.06 -21.24
N ARG A 102 4.68 -11.17 -22.21
CA ARG A 102 5.19 -11.56 -23.52
C ARG A 102 6.68 -11.90 -23.54
N TYR A 103 7.49 -11.23 -22.70
CA TYR A 103 8.95 -11.41 -22.71
C TYR A 103 9.43 -12.08 -21.43
N HIS A 104 9.57 -11.34 -20.35
CA HIS A 104 10.06 -11.84 -19.07
C HIS A 104 9.41 -11.10 -17.91
N ARG A 105 8.88 -11.82 -16.94
CA ARG A 105 8.26 -11.23 -15.72
C ARG A 105 9.20 -10.32 -14.91
N LYS A 106 10.50 -10.46 -15.08
CA LYS A 106 11.53 -9.61 -14.49
C LYS A 106 11.50 -8.17 -15.03
N ILE A 107 11.04 -7.97 -16.27
CA ILE A 107 11.03 -6.65 -16.92
C ILE A 107 10.18 -5.67 -16.13
N SER A 108 8.98 -6.06 -15.70
CA SER A 108 8.10 -5.19 -14.91
C SER A 108 8.79 -4.69 -13.65
N ILE A 109 9.47 -5.57 -12.92
CA ILE A 109 10.19 -5.21 -11.69
C ILE A 109 11.36 -4.25 -11.99
N CYS A 110 12.19 -4.56 -13.00
CA CYS A 110 13.35 -3.75 -13.33
C CYS A 110 12.96 -2.35 -13.84
N VAL A 111 11.90 -2.24 -14.67
CA VAL A 111 11.41 -0.96 -15.17
C VAL A 111 10.84 -0.11 -14.03
N SER A 112 10.05 -0.70 -13.13
CA SER A 112 9.53 0.04 -11.96
C SER A 112 10.65 0.48 -11.01
N LEU A 113 11.67 -0.36 -10.78
CA LEU A 113 12.84 0.01 -9.96
C LEU A 113 13.67 1.13 -10.59
N LEU A 114 13.76 1.17 -11.92
CA LEU A 114 14.37 2.32 -12.63
C LEU A 114 13.56 3.59 -12.39
N GLY A 115 12.23 3.53 -12.47
CA GLY A 115 11.35 4.66 -12.15
C GLY A 115 11.53 5.14 -10.71
N PHE A 116 11.64 4.23 -9.75
CA PHE A 116 11.94 4.57 -8.35
C PHE A 116 13.30 5.25 -8.21
N LEU A 117 14.32 4.74 -8.89
CA LEU A 117 15.65 5.35 -8.86
C LEU A 117 15.62 6.77 -9.43
N LEU A 118 14.95 6.99 -10.57
CA LEU A 118 14.84 8.30 -11.20
C LEU A 118 14.12 9.32 -10.31
N SER A 119 13.04 8.94 -9.65
CA SER A 119 12.33 9.84 -8.74
C SER A 119 13.18 10.23 -7.50
N ARG A 120 13.96 9.29 -6.97
CA ARG A 120 14.87 9.54 -5.85
C ARG A 120 16.06 10.39 -6.25
N LEU A 121 16.58 10.20 -7.46
CA LEU A 121 17.59 11.07 -8.05
C LEU A 121 17.04 12.49 -8.25
N GLY A 122 15.78 12.65 -8.68
CA GLY A 122 15.13 13.95 -8.78
C GLY A 122 15.11 14.71 -7.44
N LEU A 123 14.78 14.01 -6.34
CA LEU A 123 14.83 14.60 -5.01
C LEU A 123 16.25 14.93 -4.55
N LEU A 124 17.22 14.06 -4.82
CA LEU A 124 18.64 14.31 -4.51
C LEU A 124 19.17 15.53 -5.27
N LEU A 125 18.87 15.63 -6.56
CA LEU A 125 19.28 16.77 -7.40
C LEU A 125 18.62 18.07 -6.95
N LYS A 126 17.33 18.03 -6.52
CA LYS A 126 16.68 19.19 -5.91
C LYS A 126 17.45 19.68 -4.68
N VAL A 127 17.90 18.77 -3.82
CA VAL A 127 18.67 19.14 -2.61
C VAL A 127 20.07 19.63 -2.94
N LEU A 128 20.76 19.02 -3.92
CA LEU A 128 22.14 19.37 -4.31
C LEU A 128 22.23 20.68 -5.09
N LEU A 129 21.30 20.90 -6.02
CA LEU A 129 21.34 21.99 -6.98
C LEU A 129 20.36 23.13 -6.64
N ASP A 130 19.64 22.96 -5.52
CA ASP A 130 18.57 23.87 -5.08
C ASP A 130 17.54 24.18 -6.19
N TRP A 131 17.19 23.14 -6.96
CA TRP A 131 16.19 23.25 -8.01
C TRP A 131 14.80 23.55 -7.44
N PRO A 132 13.89 24.15 -8.23
CA PRO A 132 12.53 24.42 -7.80
C PRO A 132 11.78 23.10 -7.51
N VAL A 133 10.80 23.15 -6.58
CA VAL A 133 10.06 21.96 -6.15
C VAL A 133 9.22 21.31 -7.25
N GLU A 134 8.91 22.05 -8.30
CA GLU A 134 8.15 21.62 -9.48
C GLU A 134 8.84 20.48 -10.24
N VAL A 135 10.17 20.39 -10.15
CA VAL A 135 10.95 19.28 -10.74
C VAL A 135 10.50 17.92 -10.18
N LEU A 136 10.02 17.90 -8.95
CA LEU A 136 9.53 16.69 -8.30
C LEU A 136 8.26 16.14 -8.96
N TYR A 137 7.44 16.98 -9.59
CA TYR A 137 6.30 16.50 -10.40
C TYR A 137 6.76 15.72 -11.63
N GLY A 138 7.81 16.22 -12.31
CA GLY A 138 8.42 15.51 -13.44
C GLY A 138 9.04 14.17 -13.01
N ALA A 139 9.74 14.16 -11.89
CA ALA A 139 10.32 12.95 -11.31
C ALA A 139 9.22 11.92 -10.91
N ALA A 140 8.11 12.39 -10.36
CA ALA A 140 6.94 11.57 -10.04
C ALA A 140 6.26 11.01 -11.29
N ALA A 141 6.12 11.82 -12.36
CA ALA A 141 5.57 11.39 -13.64
C ALA A 141 6.43 10.29 -14.28
N LEU A 142 7.76 10.45 -14.29
CA LEU A 142 8.69 9.43 -14.79
C LEU A 142 8.55 8.12 -14.00
N ASN A 143 8.46 8.20 -12.68
CA ASN A 143 8.21 7.04 -11.84
C ASN A 143 6.90 6.33 -12.21
N GLY A 144 5.83 7.08 -12.35
CA GLY A 144 4.53 6.53 -12.73
C GLY A 144 4.52 5.92 -14.12
N LEU A 145 5.16 6.56 -15.12
CA LEU A 145 5.31 6.01 -16.48
C LEU A 145 6.11 4.71 -16.50
N CYS A 146 7.03 4.51 -15.56
CA CYS A 146 7.71 3.24 -15.34
C CYS A 146 6.84 2.20 -14.58
N GLY A 147 5.55 2.46 -14.35
CA GLY A 147 4.59 1.54 -13.71
C GLY A 147 4.42 1.73 -12.21
N GLY A 148 5.25 2.55 -11.57
CA GLY A 148 5.16 2.88 -10.16
C GLY A 148 5.13 1.66 -9.22
N PHE A 149 4.55 1.85 -8.05
CA PHE A 149 4.47 0.78 -7.04
C PHE A 149 3.56 -0.38 -7.47
N SER A 150 2.51 -0.13 -8.23
CA SER A 150 1.55 -1.16 -8.64
C SER A 150 2.17 -2.22 -9.55
N ALA A 151 2.96 -1.81 -10.55
CA ALA A 151 3.65 -2.73 -11.45
C ALA A 151 4.80 -3.46 -10.74
N PHE A 152 5.54 -2.78 -9.86
CA PHE A 152 6.54 -3.39 -9.01
C PHE A 152 5.94 -4.49 -8.13
N TRP A 153 4.89 -4.16 -7.38
CA TRP A 153 4.28 -5.07 -6.42
C TRP A 153 3.65 -6.29 -7.10
N SER A 154 2.97 -6.10 -8.23
CA SER A 154 2.43 -7.21 -9.02
C SER A 154 3.53 -8.17 -9.50
N GLY A 155 4.66 -7.63 -9.96
CA GLY A 155 5.84 -8.42 -10.34
C GLY A 155 6.44 -9.20 -9.17
N VAL A 156 6.58 -8.56 -7.99
CA VAL A 156 7.07 -9.19 -6.75
C VAL A 156 6.16 -10.36 -6.33
N MET A 157 4.85 -10.15 -6.29
CA MET A 157 3.89 -11.20 -5.94
C MET A 157 3.87 -12.35 -6.95
N ALA A 158 3.97 -12.04 -8.25
CA ALA A 158 4.08 -13.06 -9.30
C ALA A 158 5.34 -13.93 -9.13
N LEU A 159 6.52 -13.32 -8.92
CA LEU A 159 7.76 -14.05 -8.67
C LEU A 159 7.76 -14.80 -7.34
N GLY A 160 7.22 -14.19 -6.29
CA GLY A 160 7.07 -14.83 -4.98
C GLY A 160 6.21 -16.09 -5.04
N SER A 161 5.23 -16.11 -5.94
CA SER A 161 4.35 -17.26 -6.13
C SER A 161 4.98 -18.40 -6.92
N LEU A 162 5.86 -18.13 -7.90
CA LEU A 162 6.39 -19.10 -8.84
C LEU A 162 7.38 -20.13 -8.24
N GLY A 163 8.04 -19.82 -7.15
CA GLY A 163 9.06 -20.70 -6.56
C GLY A 163 8.55 -21.61 -5.44
N SER A 164 7.25 -21.68 -5.19
CA SER A 164 6.68 -22.31 -4.00
C SER A 164 5.66 -23.40 -4.35
N SER A 165 5.68 -24.54 -3.62
CA SER A 165 4.59 -25.52 -3.67
C SER A 165 3.31 -24.92 -3.07
N GLU A 166 2.13 -25.42 -3.47
CA GLU A 166 0.82 -24.84 -3.11
C GLU A 166 0.66 -24.51 -1.60
N GLY A 167 1.07 -25.40 -0.71
CA GLY A 167 0.98 -25.19 0.73
C GLY A 167 1.99 -24.18 1.30
N ARG A 168 3.10 -23.91 0.60
CA ARG A 168 4.15 -22.97 1.02
C ARG A 168 4.04 -21.59 0.37
N ARG A 169 3.23 -21.48 -0.67
CA ARG A 169 3.02 -20.24 -1.43
C ARG A 169 2.44 -19.13 -0.56
N SER A 170 1.38 -19.43 0.18
CA SER A 170 0.75 -18.46 1.08
C SER A 170 1.73 -17.96 2.15
N VAL A 171 2.49 -18.87 2.77
CA VAL A 171 3.49 -18.50 3.78
C VAL A 171 4.56 -17.59 3.21
N ARG A 172 4.98 -17.81 1.97
CA ARG A 172 6.00 -16.98 1.32
C ARG A 172 5.49 -15.59 0.99
N LEU A 173 4.29 -15.46 0.45
CA LEU A 173 3.67 -14.16 0.16
C LEU A 173 3.52 -13.32 1.43
N ILE A 174 3.08 -13.95 2.51
CA ILE A 174 2.96 -13.36 3.82
C ILE A 174 4.33 -12.90 4.38
N LEU A 175 5.38 -13.70 4.16
CA LEU A 175 6.75 -13.32 4.55
C LEU A 175 7.22 -12.09 3.79
N ILE A 176 6.88 -11.96 2.51
CA ILE A 176 7.17 -10.77 1.71
C ILE A 176 6.47 -9.52 2.27
N ASP A 177 5.18 -9.63 2.64
CA ASP A 177 4.46 -8.53 3.30
C ASP A 177 5.06 -8.14 4.66
N LEU A 178 5.49 -9.14 5.44
CA LEU A 178 6.16 -8.90 6.71
C LEU A 178 7.50 -8.17 6.52
N ILE A 179 8.30 -8.58 5.54
CA ILE A 179 9.57 -7.93 5.20
C ILE A 179 9.32 -6.48 4.76
N LEU A 180 8.29 -6.24 3.96
CA LEU A 180 7.87 -4.89 3.58
C LEU A 180 7.58 -4.03 4.83
N GLY A 181 6.79 -4.55 5.77
CA GLY A 181 6.44 -3.85 7.00
C GLY A 181 7.66 -3.55 7.88
N LEU A 182 8.53 -4.55 8.10
CA LEU A 182 9.75 -4.39 8.90
C LEU A 182 10.75 -3.42 8.26
N ALA A 183 10.97 -3.52 6.95
CA ALA A 183 11.85 -2.62 6.22
C ALA A 183 11.32 -1.18 6.24
N GLY A 184 10.01 -1.00 6.09
CA GLY A 184 9.34 0.29 6.21
C GLY A 184 9.48 0.89 7.62
N PHE A 185 9.31 0.08 8.64
CA PHE A 185 9.52 0.49 10.04
C PHE A 185 10.96 0.97 10.27
N CYS A 186 11.96 0.16 9.91
CA CYS A 186 13.37 0.51 10.08
C CYS A 186 13.77 1.77 9.28
N GLY A 187 13.34 1.86 8.01
CA GLY A 187 13.61 3.01 7.16
C GLY A 187 13.01 4.31 7.72
N SER A 188 11.78 4.26 8.21
CA SER A 188 11.11 5.41 8.81
C SER A 188 11.74 5.82 10.14
N MET A 189 12.14 4.86 11.00
CA MET A 189 12.89 5.14 12.23
C MET A 189 14.20 5.88 11.95
N ALA A 190 14.93 5.47 10.91
CA ALA A 190 16.20 6.09 10.54
C ALA A 190 16.03 7.47 9.88
N SER A 191 14.90 7.74 9.23
CA SER A 191 14.71 8.88 8.34
C SER A 191 14.98 10.24 9.01
N GLY A 192 14.41 10.47 10.19
CA GLY A 192 14.58 11.73 10.92
C GLY A 192 16.00 11.97 11.41
N HIS A 193 16.70 10.91 11.82
CA HIS A 193 18.10 11.00 12.24
C HIS A 193 19.02 11.31 11.05
N LEU A 194 18.79 10.63 9.91
CA LEU A 194 19.57 10.86 8.69
C LEU A 194 19.35 12.26 8.11
N PHE A 195 18.14 12.81 8.26
CA PHE A 195 17.86 14.18 7.79
C PHE A 195 18.66 15.22 8.56
N ASN A 196 18.87 15.02 9.86
CA ASN A 196 19.56 15.99 10.73
C ASN A 196 21.08 15.88 10.69
N GLN A 197 21.67 14.86 10.06
CA GLN A 197 23.13 14.63 10.12
C GLN A 197 23.99 15.77 9.54
N MET A 198 23.42 16.68 8.73
CA MET A 198 24.12 17.84 8.19
C MET A 198 23.39 19.16 8.49
N ALA A 199 22.77 19.28 9.64
CA ALA A 199 21.94 20.42 10.02
C ALA A 199 22.65 21.79 10.09
N GLY A 200 23.96 21.86 9.87
CA GLY A 200 24.74 23.11 9.90
C GLY A 200 25.20 23.65 8.54
N HIS A 201 24.95 22.97 7.43
CA HIS A 201 25.42 23.32 6.10
C HIS A 201 24.25 23.32 5.10
N SER A 202 24.39 23.95 3.95
CA SER A 202 23.39 24.09 2.86
C SER A 202 22.88 22.76 2.27
N GLY A 203 22.90 21.67 3.01
CA GLY A 203 22.59 20.32 2.56
C GLY A 203 21.69 19.53 3.50
N GLN A 204 20.75 20.20 4.19
CA GLN A 204 19.76 19.47 4.99
C GLN A 204 19.02 18.43 4.14
N GLY A 205 19.01 17.17 4.58
CA GLY A 205 18.39 16.07 3.85
C GLY A 205 19.29 15.39 2.82
N LEU A 206 20.52 15.88 2.57
CA LEU A 206 21.44 15.29 1.58
C LEU A 206 21.77 13.82 1.92
N VAL A 207 22.11 13.54 3.17
CA VAL A 207 22.43 12.16 3.62
C VAL A 207 21.22 11.25 3.46
N LEU A 208 20.04 11.73 3.86
CA LEU A 208 18.80 10.98 3.74
C LEU A 208 18.48 10.60 2.29
N THR A 209 18.55 11.59 1.38
CA THR A 209 18.27 11.39 -0.05
C THR A 209 19.33 10.52 -0.72
N ALA A 210 20.61 10.68 -0.38
CA ALA A 210 21.71 9.84 -0.87
C ALA A 210 21.54 8.38 -0.42
N CYS A 211 21.17 8.12 0.84
CA CYS A 211 20.86 6.78 1.33
C CYS A 211 19.66 6.17 0.58
N SER A 212 18.61 6.96 0.32
CA SER A 212 17.44 6.50 -0.45
C SER A 212 17.85 6.10 -1.87
N VAL A 213 18.65 6.91 -2.56
CA VAL A 213 19.19 6.61 -3.91
C VAL A 213 20.05 5.36 -3.87
N SER A 214 20.93 5.22 -2.88
CA SER A 214 21.82 4.04 -2.75
C SER A 214 21.05 2.75 -2.54
N CYS A 215 20.02 2.75 -1.70
CA CYS A 215 19.15 1.58 -1.51
C CYS A 215 18.36 1.25 -2.77
N ALA A 216 17.85 2.24 -3.50
CA ALA A 216 17.14 2.03 -4.76
C ALA A 216 18.08 1.50 -5.86
N ALA A 217 19.29 2.04 -5.96
CA ALA A 217 20.32 1.55 -6.90
C ALA A 217 20.71 0.11 -6.58
N PHE A 218 20.89 -0.24 -5.30
CA PHE A 218 21.14 -1.62 -4.88
C PHE A 218 20.00 -2.55 -5.29
N ALA A 219 18.74 -2.16 -5.07
CA ALA A 219 17.58 -2.97 -5.46
C ALA A 219 17.55 -3.22 -6.98
N LEU A 220 17.81 -2.19 -7.78
CA LEU A 220 17.88 -2.30 -9.24
C LEU A 220 19.05 -3.19 -9.70
N PHE A 221 20.25 -2.95 -9.16
CA PHE A 221 21.43 -3.76 -9.47
C PHE A 221 21.20 -5.24 -9.12
N TYR A 222 20.73 -5.51 -7.90
CA TYR A 222 20.42 -6.86 -7.46
C TYR A 222 19.37 -7.52 -8.37
N SER A 223 18.32 -6.80 -8.75
CA SER A 223 17.32 -7.32 -9.66
C SER A 223 17.87 -7.62 -11.04
N LEU A 224 18.78 -6.81 -11.58
CA LEU A 224 19.37 -7.02 -12.90
C LEU A 224 20.33 -8.21 -12.93
N PHE A 225 21.22 -8.34 -11.93
CA PHE A 225 22.35 -9.27 -11.99
C PHE A 225 22.17 -10.52 -11.14
N VAL A 226 21.50 -10.44 -9.99
CA VAL A 226 21.43 -11.54 -9.03
C VAL A 226 20.10 -12.28 -9.11
N LEU A 227 18.99 -11.57 -9.34
CA LEU A 227 17.66 -12.18 -9.37
C LEU A 227 17.52 -13.10 -10.59
N LYS A 228 17.44 -14.41 -10.34
CA LYS A 228 17.22 -15.43 -11.37
C LYS A 228 15.73 -15.81 -11.44
N VAL A 229 15.16 -15.78 -12.63
CA VAL A 229 13.79 -16.26 -12.89
C VAL A 229 13.89 -17.66 -13.49
N PRO A 230 13.13 -18.66 -13.00
CA PRO A 230 13.14 -20.00 -13.58
C PRO A 230 12.70 -19.97 -15.05
N GLU A 231 13.47 -20.58 -15.94
CA GLU A 231 13.24 -20.61 -17.40
C GLU A 231 11.95 -21.36 -17.81
N SER A 232 11.41 -22.21 -16.96
CA SER A 232 10.20 -23.00 -17.24
C SER A 232 8.92 -22.18 -17.47
N VAL A 233 8.99 -20.86 -17.35
CA VAL A 233 7.86 -19.94 -17.57
C VAL A 233 8.08 -19.06 -18.81
N ALA A 234 9.21 -19.20 -19.49
CA ALA A 234 9.57 -18.37 -20.64
C ALA A 234 9.08 -18.92 -22.00
N SER A 235 8.43 -20.08 -22.02
CA SER A 235 7.85 -20.59 -23.27
C SER A 235 6.45 -20.01 -23.48
N PRO A 236 6.22 -19.14 -24.48
CA PRO A 236 4.87 -18.76 -24.86
C PRO A 236 4.19 -20.02 -25.44
N SER A 237 3.15 -20.50 -24.76
CA SER A 237 2.22 -21.45 -25.38
C SER A 237 1.59 -20.76 -26.59
N LYS A 238 1.93 -21.22 -27.79
CA LYS A 238 1.55 -20.65 -29.09
C LYS A 238 0.06 -20.76 -29.42
N ASP A 239 -0.73 -21.40 -28.56
CA ASP A 239 -2.11 -21.74 -28.86
C ASP A 239 -3.07 -21.50 -27.68
N LEU A 240 -3.21 -20.26 -27.21
CA LEU A 240 -4.42 -19.86 -26.45
C LEU A 240 -4.82 -18.44 -26.85
N PRO A 241 -6.13 -18.20 -27.10
CA PRO A 241 -6.62 -16.86 -27.43
C PRO A 241 -6.38 -15.91 -26.26
N ALA A 242 -6.04 -14.67 -26.58
CA ALA A 242 -5.75 -13.60 -25.64
C ALA A 242 -6.82 -13.50 -24.54
N VAL A 243 -6.49 -13.93 -23.34
CA VAL A 243 -7.25 -13.65 -22.13
C VAL A 243 -6.48 -12.58 -21.41
N ASP A 244 -7.08 -11.41 -21.35
CA ASP A 244 -6.57 -10.23 -20.69
C ASP A 244 -6.11 -10.54 -19.25
N THR A 245 -4.80 -10.58 -19.06
CA THR A 245 -4.17 -10.78 -17.76
C THR A 245 -3.73 -9.43 -17.22
N VAL A 246 -4.65 -8.73 -16.60
CA VAL A 246 -4.27 -7.65 -15.68
C VAL A 246 -4.28 -8.23 -14.27
N SER A 247 -3.09 -8.29 -13.72
CA SER A 247 -2.75 -8.31 -12.30
C SER A 247 -2.97 -9.56 -11.47
N GLY A 248 -1.86 -10.00 -10.99
CA GLY A 248 -1.57 -10.80 -9.84
C GLY A 248 -2.63 -10.96 -8.78
N THR A 249 -2.91 -12.14 -8.56
CA THR A 249 -2.96 -12.88 -7.32
C THR A 249 -3.83 -14.12 -7.46
N ILE A 250 -3.15 -15.28 -7.47
CA ILE A 250 -3.68 -16.58 -6.99
C ILE A 250 -4.87 -17.15 -7.78
N GLY A 251 -4.53 -17.92 -8.78
CA GLY A 251 -5.39 -18.96 -9.32
C GLY A 251 -4.53 -20.03 -9.95
N THR A 252 -4.27 -21.12 -9.19
CA THR A 252 -3.61 -22.33 -9.68
C THR A 252 -4.47 -22.94 -10.76
N TYR A 253 -4.05 -22.86 -12.01
CA TYR A 253 -4.61 -23.69 -13.06
C TYR A 253 -3.71 -24.93 -13.23
N ARG A 254 -4.24 -26.06 -12.81
CA ARG A 254 -3.78 -27.39 -13.16
C ARG A 254 -4.24 -27.61 -14.58
N THR A 255 -3.33 -27.65 -15.53
CA THR A 255 -3.60 -28.25 -16.85
C THR A 255 -3.78 -29.73 -16.63
N LEU A 256 -5.02 -30.18 -16.58
CA LEU A 256 -5.38 -31.59 -16.72
C LEU A 256 -5.52 -31.89 -18.21
N ASP A 257 -4.91 -33.00 -18.62
CA ASP A 257 -4.99 -33.57 -19.95
C ASP A 257 -6.46 -33.76 -20.38
N PRO A 258 -6.87 -33.38 -21.59
CA PRO A 258 -8.27 -33.47 -22.02
C PRO A 258 -8.82 -34.89 -21.95
N ASP A 259 -8.00 -35.95 -22.11
CA ASP A 259 -8.41 -37.34 -22.06
C ASP A 259 -8.70 -37.88 -20.65
N GLN A 260 -8.33 -37.19 -19.61
CA GLN A 260 -8.66 -37.53 -18.21
C GLN A 260 -9.98 -36.89 -17.75
N LEU A 261 -10.49 -35.89 -18.48
CA LEU A 261 -11.70 -35.14 -18.10
C LEU A 261 -12.98 -35.98 -18.36
N ASP A 262 -12.98 -36.78 -19.44
CA ASP A 262 -14.15 -37.59 -19.82
C ASP A 262 -14.35 -38.85 -18.95
N LYS A 263 -13.31 -39.33 -18.28
CA LYS A 263 -13.42 -40.53 -17.41
C LYS A 263 -13.76 -40.23 -15.95
N GLN A 264 -13.54 -39.01 -15.47
CA GLN A 264 -13.93 -38.59 -14.12
C GLN A 264 -15.30 -37.94 -14.06
N THR A 265 -15.91 -37.54 -15.18
CA THR A 265 -17.27 -37.00 -15.24
C THR A 265 -18.32 -38.10 -15.21
N ALA A 266 -17.97 -39.36 -15.49
CA ALA A 266 -18.93 -40.49 -15.49
C ALA A 266 -19.03 -41.23 -14.15
N ALA A 267 -18.18 -41.00 -13.17
CA ALA A 267 -18.20 -41.64 -11.87
C ALA A 267 -18.41 -40.62 -10.75
N GLY A 268 -19.68 -40.33 -10.46
CA GLY A 268 -20.10 -39.88 -9.12
C GLY A 268 -20.14 -38.41 -8.84
N TYR A 269 -20.78 -37.59 -9.68
CA TYR A 269 -21.43 -36.36 -9.19
C TYR A 269 -22.92 -36.66 -9.01
N THR A 270 -23.30 -37.20 -7.88
CA THR A 270 -24.63 -36.95 -7.33
C THR A 270 -24.73 -35.47 -7.08
N SER A 271 -25.40 -34.79 -7.99
CA SER A 271 -25.76 -33.36 -7.90
C SER A 271 -26.54 -33.14 -6.60
N SER A 272 -25.86 -32.51 -5.63
CA SER A 272 -26.57 -31.88 -4.53
C SER A 272 -27.37 -30.71 -5.11
N PRO A 273 -28.70 -30.70 -5.03
CA PRO A 273 -29.50 -29.63 -5.60
C PRO A 273 -29.37 -28.39 -4.74
N GLY A 274 -28.94 -27.26 -5.35
CA GLY A 274 -29.22 -25.96 -4.78
C GLY A 274 -28.02 -25.12 -4.29
N LYS A 275 -26.87 -25.04 -5.02
CA LYS A 275 -25.98 -23.89 -4.84
C LYS A 275 -26.26 -22.89 -5.95
N THR A 276 -27.27 -22.04 -5.71
CA THR A 276 -27.54 -20.81 -6.45
C THR A 276 -26.24 -20.01 -6.57
N LYS A 277 -25.97 -19.47 -7.79
CA LYS A 277 -24.88 -18.51 -8.00
C LYS A 277 -24.97 -17.45 -6.91
N PRO A 278 -23.86 -17.06 -6.27
CA PRO A 278 -23.92 -16.04 -5.24
C PRO A 278 -24.58 -14.79 -5.85
N PRO A 279 -25.59 -14.23 -5.21
CA PRO A 279 -26.33 -13.13 -5.77
C PRO A 279 -25.41 -11.94 -5.95
N ILE A 280 -25.39 -11.35 -7.15
CA ILE A 280 -24.54 -10.24 -7.57
C ILE A 280 -24.55 -9.09 -6.55
N TYR A 281 -25.66 -8.90 -5.84
CA TYR A 281 -25.77 -7.86 -4.82
C TYR A 281 -24.82 -8.06 -3.63
N ILE A 282 -24.45 -9.29 -3.25
CA ILE A 282 -23.47 -9.53 -2.16
C ILE A 282 -22.09 -9.04 -2.59
N ILE A 283 -21.71 -9.31 -3.85
CA ILE A 283 -20.46 -8.83 -4.41
C ILE A 283 -20.45 -7.30 -4.47
N ALA A 284 -21.58 -6.70 -4.90
CA ALA A 284 -21.73 -5.25 -4.95
C ALA A 284 -21.64 -4.60 -3.55
N LEU A 285 -22.25 -5.21 -2.52
CA LEU A 285 -22.15 -4.72 -1.14
C LEU A 285 -20.71 -4.78 -0.59
N LEU A 286 -19.98 -5.88 -0.86
CA LEU A 286 -18.58 -6.00 -0.49
C LEU A 286 -17.72 -4.94 -1.22
N PHE A 287 -18.03 -4.67 -2.48
CA PHE A 287 -17.36 -3.68 -3.29
C PHE A 287 -17.56 -2.26 -2.74
N VAL A 288 -18.81 -1.90 -2.44
CA VAL A 288 -19.15 -0.61 -1.82
C VAL A 288 -18.47 -0.46 -0.46
N GLY A 289 -18.53 -1.50 0.39
CA GLY A 289 -17.84 -1.50 1.68
C GLY A 289 -16.33 -1.28 1.55
N ALA A 290 -15.69 -1.93 0.56
CA ALA A 290 -14.27 -1.77 0.30
C ALA A 290 -13.93 -0.33 -0.14
N ILE A 291 -14.68 0.25 -1.08
CA ILE A 291 -14.44 1.61 -1.57
C ILE A 291 -14.64 2.64 -0.45
N VAL A 292 -15.75 2.59 0.28
CA VAL A 292 -16.02 3.56 1.35
C VAL A 292 -14.95 3.48 2.44
N TYR A 293 -14.53 2.26 2.79
CA TYR A 293 -13.45 2.08 3.75
C TYR A 293 -12.09 2.57 3.24
N ASP A 294 -11.77 2.32 1.98
CA ASP A 294 -10.53 2.77 1.35
C ASP A 294 -10.43 4.29 1.33
N VAL A 295 -11.52 5.00 1.01
CA VAL A 295 -11.62 6.47 1.11
C VAL A 295 -11.25 6.95 2.52
N ALA A 296 -11.77 6.30 3.56
CA ALA A 296 -11.47 6.66 4.94
C ALA A 296 -9.98 6.47 5.28
N VAL A 297 -9.40 5.35 4.86
CA VAL A 297 -8.00 5.00 5.15
C VAL A 297 -7.04 5.89 4.38
N VAL A 298 -7.20 6.01 3.06
CA VAL A 298 -6.33 6.83 2.19
C VAL A 298 -6.37 8.30 2.63
N GLY A 299 -7.57 8.84 2.87
CA GLY A 299 -7.72 10.22 3.32
C GLY A 299 -7.03 10.50 4.65
N THR A 300 -7.10 9.56 5.61
CA THR A 300 -6.37 9.68 6.87
C THR A 300 -4.86 9.66 6.66
N VAL A 301 -4.36 8.73 5.83
CA VAL A 301 -2.92 8.55 5.59
C VAL A 301 -2.31 9.79 4.94
N ASP A 302 -3.00 10.39 3.98
CA ASP A 302 -2.49 11.54 3.22
C ASP A 302 -2.41 12.82 4.06
N VAL A 303 -3.38 13.06 4.94
CA VAL A 303 -3.42 14.27 5.78
C VAL A 303 -2.58 14.14 7.05
N MET A 304 -2.34 12.92 7.52
CA MET A 304 -1.66 12.69 8.79
C MET A 304 -0.26 13.34 8.91
N PRO A 305 0.62 13.27 7.89
CA PRO A 305 1.93 13.93 7.97
C PRO A 305 1.83 15.46 8.11
N LEU A 306 0.85 16.07 7.44
CA LEU A 306 0.61 17.51 7.53
C LEU A 306 0.09 17.90 8.93
N PHE A 307 -0.81 17.07 9.47
CA PHE A 307 -1.38 17.26 10.80
C PHE A 307 -0.32 17.27 11.91
N VAL A 308 0.62 16.31 11.89
CA VAL A 308 1.63 16.20 12.96
C VAL A 308 2.71 17.29 12.90
N LEU A 309 2.91 17.91 11.73
CA LEU A 309 3.86 19.00 11.55
C LEU A 309 3.33 20.37 11.99
N ARG A 310 2.01 20.48 12.22
CA ARG A 310 1.33 21.71 12.68
C ARG A 310 1.11 21.69 14.21
N GLU A 311 0.87 22.86 14.78
CA GLU A 311 0.38 22.98 16.17
C GLU A 311 -0.98 22.23 16.33
N PRO A 312 -1.19 21.56 17.46
CA PRO A 312 -0.43 21.58 18.71
C PRO A 312 0.74 20.60 18.79
N LEU A 313 0.95 19.73 17.82
CA LEU A 313 1.98 18.68 17.88
C LEU A 313 3.37 19.22 17.50
N SER A 314 3.46 20.02 16.43
CA SER A 314 4.69 20.67 15.94
C SER A 314 5.93 19.75 15.94
N TRP A 315 5.75 18.53 15.38
CA TRP A 315 6.79 17.49 15.44
C TRP A 315 8.06 17.91 14.71
N ASN A 316 9.19 17.57 15.32
CA ASN A 316 10.47 17.65 14.67
C ASN A 316 10.66 16.45 13.70
N GLN A 317 11.77 16.48 12.95
CA GLN A 317 12.08 15.49 11.91
C GLN A 317 12.17 14.05 12.46
N VAL A 318 12.72 13.89 13.68
CA VAL A 318 12.87 12.59 14.33
C VAL A 318 11.51 12.05 14.79
N GLN A 319 10.69 12.90 15.39
CA GLN A 319 9.33 12.52 15.80
C GLN A 319 8.46 12.14 14.60
N LEU A 320 8.59 12.87 13.47
CA LEU A 320 7.93 12.52 12.22
C LEU A 320 8.33 11.12 11.75
N GLY A 321 9.63 10.79 11.74
CA GLY A 321 10.13 9.47 11.39
C GLY A 321 9.55 8.37 12.28
N TYR A 322 9.46 8.61 13.59
CA TYR A 322 8.86 7.67 14.54
C TYR A 322 7.35 7.51 14.32
N GLY A 323 6.64 8.59 14.00
CA GLY A 323 5.22 8.54 13.67
C GLY A 323 4.93 7.74 12.38
N MET A 324 5.76 7.91 11.37
CA MET A 324 5.70 7.11 10.14
C MET A 324 6.03 5.64 10.41
N ALA A 325 7.04 5.35 11.23
CA ALA A 325 7.38 3.98 11.65
C ALA A 325 6.21 3.30 12.38
N ALA A 326 5.53 4.01 13.28
CA ALA A 326 4.32 3.50 13.94
C ALA A 326 3.22 3.13 12.92
N GLY A 327 3.19 3.78 11.75
CA GLY A 327 2.33 3.39 10.63
C GLY A 327 2.60 1.99 10.10
N TYR A 328 3.85 1.59 9.99
CA TYR A 328 4.23 0.28 9.47
C TYR A 328 3.95 -0.87 10.42
N THR A 329 3.74 -0.63 11.71
CA THR A 329 3.37 -1.69 12.67
C THR A 329 2.04 -2.36 12.31
N ILE A 330 1.13 -1.67 11.62
CA ILE A 330 -0.14 -2.24 11.16
C ILE A 330 0.03 -3.41 10.19
N PHE A 331 1.11 -3.46 9.42
CA PHE A 331 1.40 -4.61 8.54
C PHE A 331 1.67 -5.87 9.35
N ILE A 332 2.49 -5.74 10.43
CA ILE A 332 2.86 -6.85 11.31
C ILE A 332 1.64 -7.33 12.09
N THR A 333 0.90 -6.40 12.69
CA THR A 333 -0.23 -6.72 13.57
C THR A 333 -1.45 -7.22 12.80
N SER A 334 -1.73 -6.65 11.62
CA SER A 334 -2.80 -7.16 10.76
C SER A 334 -2.51 -8.57 10.27
N PHE A 335 -1.25 -8.87 9.94
CA PHE A 335 -0.83 -10.22 9.59
C PHE A 335 -1.08 -11.21 10.75
N LEU A 336 -0.59 -10.89 11.95
CA LEU A 336 -0.84 -11.71 13.14
C LEU A 336 -2.33 -11.80 13.45
N GLY A 337 -3.07 -10.71 13.29
CA GLY A 337 -4.52 -10.66 13.48
C GLY A 337 -5.25 -11.60 12.52
N VAL A 338 -4.91 -11.60 11.22
CA VAL A 338 -5.51 -12.54 10.26
C VAL A 338 -5.18 -13.98 10.61
N LEU A 339 -3.94 -14.30 10.98
CA LEU A 339 -3.54 -15.66 11.37
C LEU A 339 -4.32 -16.18 12.57
N VAL A 340 -4.51 -15.34 13.59
CA VAL A 340 -5.20 -15.73 14.83
C VAL A 340 -6.72 -15.73 14.62
N PHE A 341 -7.26 -14.65 14.09
CA PHE A 341 -8.70 -14.44 13.97
C PHE A 341 -9.37 -15.32 12.89
N SER A 342 -8.65 -15.66 11.81
CA SER A 342 -9.19 -16.53 10.75
C SER A 342 -9.54 -17.94 11.23
N ARG A 343 -9.02 -18.35 12.39
CA ARG A 343 -9.34 -19.63 13.03
C ARG A 343 -10.60 -19.58 13.90
N CYS A 344 -10.95 -18.38 14.37
CA CYS A 344 -12.01 -18.20 15.38
C CYS A 344 -13.25 -17.49 14.83
N PHE A 345 -13.07 -16.62 13.81
CA PHE A 345 -14.11 -15.71 13.32
C PHE A 345 -14.39 -15.90 11.83
N GLN A 346 -15.64 -15.58 11.45
CA GLN A 346 -16.03 -15.50 10.04
C GLN A 346 -15.41 -14.27 9.36
N ASP A 347 -15.26 -14.33 8.02
CA ASP A 347 -14.67 -13.24 7.23
C ASP A 347 -15.37 -11.89 7.49
N THR A 348 -16.68 -11.85 7.57
CA THR A 348 -17.47 -10.63 7.82
C THR A 348 -17.21 -10.03 9.20
N THR A 349 -17.05 -10.87 10.23
CA THR A 349 -16.69 -10.42 11.59
C THR A 349 -15.29 -9.83 11.63
N MET A 350 -14.33 -10.45 10.94
CA MET A 350 -12.96 -9.93 10.83
C MET A 350 -12.91 -8.55 10.14
N ILE A 351 -13.67 -8.39 9.05
CA ILE A 351 -13.82 -7.11 8.36
C ILE A 351 -14.38 -6.06 9.32
N THR A 352 -15.42 -6.36 10.07
CA THR A 352 -16.04 -5.45 11.02
C THR A 352 -15.08 -5.05 12.15
N ILE A 353 -14.33 -6.00 12.72
CA ILE A 353 -13.31 -5.73 13.75
C ILE A 353 -12.26 -4.73 13.24
N GLY A 354 -11.76 -4.93 12.03
CA GLY A 354 -10.78 -4.02 11.45
C GLY A 354 -11.34 -2.62 11.15
N MET A 355 -12.58 -2.53 10.65
CA MET A 355 -13.26 -1.25 10.42
C MET A 355 -13.53 -0.49 11.72
N VAL A 356 -13.97 -1.18 12.78
CA VAL A 356 -14.17 -0.59 14.12
C VAL A 356 -12.83 -0.12 14.70
N SER A 357 -11.77 -0.95 14.59
CA SER A 357 -10.42 -0.60 15.03
C SER A 357 -9.94 0.70 14.36
N PHE A 358 -10.03 0.79 13.04
CA PHE A 358 -9.64 1.99 12.31
C PHE A 358 -10.53 3.19 12.65
N GLY A 359 -11.86 3.05 12.60
CA GLY A 359 -12.80 4.12 12.88
C GLY A 359 -12.65 4.72 14.27
N SER A 360 -12.45 3.86 15.29
CA SER A 360 -12.20 4.30 16.67
C SER A 360 -10.87 5.01 16.81
N GLY A 361 -9.81 4.52 16.17
CA GLY A 361 -8.51 5.18 16.17
C GLY A 361 -8.54 6.53 15.42
N ALA A 362 -9.26 6.62 14.30
CA ALA A 362 -9.47 7.87 13.58
C ALA A 362 -10.26 8.88 14.44
N LEU A 363 -11.25 8.42 15.19
CA LEU A 363 -11.98 9.25 16.14
C LEU A 363 -11.07 9.79 17.25
N LEU A 364 -10.16 8.98 17.77
CA LEU A 364 -9.17 9.44 18.75
C LEU A 364 -8.23 10.50 18.16
N LEU A 365 -7.83 10.38 16.88
CA LEU A 365 -7.00 11.38 16.21
C LEU A 365 -7.63 12.76 16.15
N VAL A 366 -8.97 12.85 16.15
CA VAL A 366 -9.70 14.13 16.19
C VAL A 366 -9.32 14.98 17.41
N PHE A 367 -9.08 14.34 18.55
CA PHE A 367 -8.84 14.99 19.83
C PHE A 367 -7.36 15.03 20.25
N VAL A 368 -6.45 14.60 19.38
CA VAL A 368 -5.04 14.55 19.66
C VAL A 368 -4.46 15.95 19.79
N LYS A 369 -3.90 16.24 20.97
CA LYS A 369 -3.18 17.48 21.31
C LYS A 369 -1.75 17.22 21.77
N GLN A 370 -1.41 15.96 22.07
CA GLN A 370 -0.11 15.57 22.60
C GLN A 370 0.40 14.32 21.89
N THR A 371 1.70 14.17 21.79
CA THR A 371 2.36 13.09 21.06
C THR A 371 1.96 11.69 21.54
N TYR A 372 1.80 11.47 22.85
CA TYR A 372 1.40 10.15 23.36
C TYR A 372 -0.02 9.75 22.93
N MET A 373 -0.94 10.72 22.82
CA MET A 373 -2.32 10.46 22.34
C MET A 373 -2.31 9.97 20.90
N PHE A 374 -1.41 10.49 20.06
CA PHE A 374 -1.22 10.00 18.70
C PHE A 374 -0.84 8.51 18.68
N TYR A 375 0.14 8.10 19.53
CA TYR A 375 0.54 6.70 19.58
C TYR A 375 -0.56 5.78 20.12
N ILE A 376 -1.37 6.26 21.07
CA ILE A 376 -2.57 5.52 21.54
C ILE A 376 -3.56 5.34 20.38
N ALA A 377 -3.85 6.38 19.61
CA ALA A 377 -4.74 6.29 18.45
C ALA A 377 -4.18 5.29 17.40
N ARG A 378 -2.86 5.33 17.14
CA ARG A 378 -2.19 4.34 16.25
C ARG A 378 -2.27 2.92 16.78
N ALA A 379 -2.14 2.72 18.10
CA ALA A 379 -2.31 1.41 18.73
C ALA A 379 -3.74 0.86 18.57
N VAL A 380 -4.76 1.71 18.62
CA VAL A 380 -6.14 1.31 18.36
C VAL A 380 -6.34 0.93 16.88
N MET A 381 -5.59 1.54 15.94
CA MET A 381 -5.65 1.26 14.50
C MET A 381 -4.91 -0.01 14.04
N LEU A 382 -4.36 -0.82 14.92
CA LEU A 382 -3.47 -1.93 14.58
C LEU A 382 -4.09 -2.96 13.63
N PHE A 383 -5.40 -3.09 13.55
CA PHE A 383 -6.11 -4.02 12.67
C PHE A 383 -6.66 -3.38 11.39
N ALA A 384 -6.24 -2.17 11.08
CA ALA A 384 -6.77 -1.37 9.95
C ALA A 384 -6.59 -2.00 8.57
N LEU A 385 -5.62 -2.90 8.35
CA LEU A 385 -5.42 -3.57 7.06
C LEU A 385 -6.26 -4.84 6.88
N ILE A 386 -6.83 -5.40 7.96
CA ILE A 386 -7.64 -6.63 7.90
C ILE A 386 -8.83 -6.50 6.95
N PRO A 387 -9.61 -5.40 6.93
CA PRO A 387 -10.80 -5.31 6.08
C PRO A 387 -10.51 -5.51 4.60
N ILE A 388 -9.56 -4.79 4.03
CA ILE A 388 -9.25 -4.85 2.59
C ILE A 388 -8.75 -6.25 2.18
N THR A 389 -7.86 -6.85 2.98
CA THR A 389 -7.33 -8.20 2.69
C THR A 389 -8.41 -9.26 2.81
N THR A 390 -9.27 -9.15 3.80
CA THR A 390 -10.35 -10.12 4.04
C THR A 390 -11.49 -9.96 3.02
N ILE A 391 -11.86 -8.74 2.61
CA ILE A 391 -12.84 -8.52 1.53
C ILE A 391 -12.37 -9.17 0.23
N ARG A 392 -11.09 -9.00 -0.15
CA ARG A 392 -10.51 -9.67 -1.32
C ARG A 392 -10.61 -11.18 -1.22
N SER A 393 -10.31 -11.76 -0.06
CA SER A 393 -10.44 -13.18 0.22
C SER A 393 -11.90 -13.65 0.15
N ALA A 394 -12.84 -12.93 0.77
CA ALA A 394 -14.26 -13.23 0.73
C ALA A 394 -14.82 -13.21 -0.71
N MET A 395 -14.45 -12.20 -1.51
CA MET A 395 -14.83 -12.12 -2.93
C MET A 395 -14.27 -13.30 -3.72
N SER A 396 -13.04 -13.75 -3.45
CA SER A 396 -12.45 -14.91 -4.13
C SER A 396 -13.19 -16.22 -3.83
N LYS A 397 -13.76 -16.36 -2.63
CA LYS A 397 -14.57 -17.52 -2.25
C LYS A 397 -15.94 -17.53 -2.92
N LEU A 398 -16.50 -16.35 -3.17
CA LEU A 398 -17.84 -16.18 -3.76
C LEU A 398 -17.83 -16.35 -5.29
N ILE A 399 -16.77 -15.94 -5.97
CA ILE A 399 -16.68 -15.91 -7.42
C ILE A 399 -15.81 -17.09 -7.87
N LYS A 400 -16.43 -18.08 -8.56
CA LYS A 400 -15.74 -19.25 -9.11
C LYS A 400 -15.48 -19.06 -10.62
N GLY A 401 -14.33 -19.53 -11.11
CA GLY A 401 -14.02 -19.59 -12.53
C GLY A 401 -13.42 -18.31 -13.13
N SER A 402 -13.52 -18.16 -14.45
CA SER A 402 -12.89 -17.07 -15.24
C SER A 402 -13.39 -15.65 -14.91
N SER A 403 -14.54 -15.53 -14.26
CA SER A 403 -15.12 -14.24 -13.87
C SER A 403 -14.42 -13.60 -12.65
N TYR A 404 -13.70 -14.40 -11.84
CA TYR A 404 -12.97 -13.88 -10.66
C TYR A 404 -11.94 -12.83 -11.03
N GLY A 405 -11.11 -13.11 -12.05
CA GLY A 405 -10.07 -12.17 -12.47
C GLY A 405 -10.63 -10.81 -12.89
N LYS A 406 -11.75 -10.81 -13.65
CA LYS A 406 -12.39 -9.57 -14.10
C LYS A 406 -12.89 -8.71 -12.93
N VAL A 407 -13.58 -9.31 -11.97
CA VAL A 407 -14.12 -8.59 -10.79
C VAL A 407 -12.99 -8.06 -9.92
N PHE A 408 -11.92 -8.84 -9.76
CA PHE A 408 -10.75 -8.40 -8.98
C PHE A 408 -10.03 -7.20 -9.62
N VAL A 409 -9.84 -7.22 -10.94
CA VAL A 409 -9.26 -6.10 -11.70
C VAL A 409 -10.11 -4.85 -11.56
N ILE A 410 -11.45 -4.98 -11.71
CA ILE A 410 -12.36 -3.85 -11.53
C ILE A 410 -12.24 -3.27 -10.12
N LEU A 411 -12.17 -4.12 -9.08
CA LEU A 411 -11.98 -3.65 -7.70
C LEU A 411 -10.67 -2.88 -7.53
N GLN A 412 -9.55 -3.42 -8.02
CA GLN A 412 -8.26 -2.76 -7.90
C GLN A 412 -8.19 -1.43 -8.66
N LEU A 413 -8.74 -1.39 -9.86
CA LEU A 413 -8.81 -0.16 -10.64
C LEU A 413 -9.69 0.89 -9.95
N SER A 414 -10.83 0.46 -9.39
CA SER A 414 -11.71 1.36 -8.65
C SER A 414 -11.05 1.91 -7.40
N LEU A 415 -10.34 1.07 -6.61
CA LEU A 415 -9.60 1.52 -5.42
C LEU A 415 -8.48 2.50 -5.82
N ALA A 416 -7.73 2.23 -6.88
CA ALA A 416 -6.68 3.13 -7.34
C ALA A 416 -7.24 4.50 -7.78
N LEU A 417 -8.33 4.50 -8.54
CA LEU A 417 -8.98 5.73 -8.99
C LEU A 417 -9.59 6.51 -7.81
N THR A 418 -10.25 5.80 -6.90
CA THR A 418 -10.81 6.37 -5.67
C THR A 418 -9.70 6.98 -4.82
N GLY A 419 -8.54 6.35 -4.71
CA GLY A 419 -7.39 6.88 -3.97
C GLY A 419 -6.94 8.24 -4.47
N VAL A 420 -6.84 8.43 -5.80
CA VAL A 420 -6.46 9.72 -6.41
C VAL A 420 -7.48 10.82 -6.08
N VAL A 421 -8.77 10.51 -6.24
CA VAL A 421 -9.86 11.45 -5.92
C VAL A 421 -9.86 11.78 -4.42
N THR A 422 -9.72 10.77 -3.57
CA THR A 422 -9.70 10.93 -2.11
C THR A 422 -8.57 11.83 -1.66
N SER A 423 -7.36 11.60 -2.16
CA SER A 423 -6.19 12.42 -1.83
C SER A 423 -6.46 13.90 -2.14
N THR A 424 -6.98 14.19 -3.33
CA THR A 424 -7.33 15.56 -3.72
C THR A 424 -8.40 16.16 -2.81
N VAL A 425 -9.48 15.42 -2.56
CA VAL A 425 -10.61 15.90 -1.73
C VAL A 425 -10.17 16.15 -0.29
N TYR A 426 -9.44 15.22 0.32
CA TYR A 426 -9.00 15.35 1.72
C TYR A 426 -8.00 16.48 1.92
N ASN A 427 -7.06 16.69 1.01
CA ASN A 427 -6.15 17.82 1.07
C ASN A 427 -6.88 19.17 0.93
N ASN A 428 -7.91 19.25 0.07
CA ASN A 428 -8.76 20.44 -0.02
C ASN A 428 -9.58 20.66 1.27
N ILE A 429 -10.20 19.62 1.82
CA ILE A 429 -10.94 19.71 3.10
C ILE A 429 -9.99 20.15 4.21
N TYR A 430 -8.78 19.59 4.26
CA TYR A 430 -7.77 19.98 5.24
C TYR A 430 -7.45 21.48 5.15
N GLN A 431 -7.19 22.02 3.95
CA GLN A 431 -6.92 23.43 3.73
C GLN A 431 -8.09 24.35 4.18
N LEU A 432 -9.34 23.94 3.91
CA LEU A 432 -10.51 24.71 4.25
C LEU A 432 -10.86 24.69 5.75
N THR A 433 -10.43 23.63 6.45
CA THR A 433 -10.83 23.40 7.86
C THR A 433 -9.70 23.57 8.85
N MET A 434 -8.45 23.65 8.40
CA MET A 434 -7.30 23.70 9.29
C MET A 434 -7.29 24.91 10.23
N ASP A 435 -7.91 26.03 9.84
CA ASP A 435 -7.98 27.26 10.65
C ASP A 435 -9.08 27.17 11.70
N LYS A 436 -10.08 26.29 11.52
CA LYS A 436 -11.23 26.14 12.42
C LYS A 436 -11.12 24.90 13.29
N PHE A 437 -10.89 23.76 12.67
CA PHE A 437 -10.83 22.46 13.35
C PHE A 437 -9.98 21.46 12.57
N VAL A 438 -8.75 21.30 12.98
CA VAL A 438 -7.73 20.47 12.29
C VAL A 438 -8.15 18.99 12.23
N GLY A 439 -8.97 18.52 13.17
CA GLY A 439 -9.46 17.14 13.27
C GLY A 439 -10.56 16.76 12.27
N THR A 440 -11.07 17.69 11.44
CA THR A 440 -12.23 17.45 10.55
C THR A 440 -12.01 16.26 9.61
N CYS A 441 -10.82 16.12 9.01
CA CYS A 441 -10.51 15.02 8.10
C CYS A 441 -10.58 13.66 8.82
N PHE A 442 -10.10 13.59 10.06
CA PHE A 442 -10.14 12.35 10.86
C PHE A 442 -11.56 12.03 11.33
N ALA A 443 -12.38 13.05 11.64
CA ALA A 443 -13.79 12.86 11.94
C ALA A 443 -14.54 12.30 10.73
N LEU A 444 -14.29 12.83 9.52
CA LEU A 444 -14.84 12.32 8.28
C LEU A 444 -14.42 10.86 8.03
N SER A 445 -13.14 10.54 8.19
CA SER A 445 -12.63 9.17 8.05
C SER A 445 -13.26 8.21 9.05
N SER A 446 -13.41 8.62 10.31
CA SER A 446 -14.10 7.83 11.32
C SER A 446 -15.55 7.55 10.92
N PHE A 447 -16.29 8.57 10.50
CA PHE A 447 -17.67 8.45 10.04
C PHE A 447 -17.78 7.50 8.85
N LEU A 448 -16.93 7.64 7.82
CA LEU A 448 -16.92 6.77 6.64
C LEU A 448 -16.56 5.34 7.00
N SER A 449 -15.63 5.10 7.93
CA SER A 449 -15.29 3.77 8.39
C SER A 449 -16.47 3.06 9.06
N PHE A 450 -17.20 3.75 9.92
CA PHE A 450 -18.42 3.20 10.54
C PHE A 450 -19.55 3.01 9.51
N LEU A 451 -19.69 3.93 8.54
CA LEU A 451 -20.64 3.79 7.44
C LEU A 451 -20.35 2.53 6.59
N ALA A 452 -19.05 2.21 6.36
CA ALA A 452 -18.64 1.03 5.62
C ALA A 452 -19.04 -0.31 6.31
N ILE A 453 -19.32 -0.29 7.61
CA ILE A 453 -19.82 -1.46 8.34
C ILE A 453 -21.24 -1.85 7.88
N VAL A 454 -22.06 -0.89 7.46
CA VAL A 454 -23.46 -1.15 7.08
C VAL A 454 -23.57 -2.18 5.94
N PRO A 455 -22.93 -2.00 4.77
CA PRO A 455 -23.00 -3.00 3.70
C PRO A 455 -22.41 -4.35 4.12
N ILE A 456 -21.38 -4.38 4.96
CA ILE A 456 -20.79 -5.63 5.47
C ILE A 456 -21.75 -6.35 6.42
N SER A 457 -22.45 -5.63 7.29
CA SER A 457 -23.47 -6.21 8.19
C SER A 457 -24.63 -6.81 7.42
N ILE A 458 -25.06 -6.20 6.29
CA ILE A 458 -26.07 -6.76 5.41
C ILE A 458 -25.59 -8.07 4.78
N VAL A 459 -24.32 -8.13 4.35
CA VAL A 459 -23.69 -9.35 3.83
C VAL A 459 -23.69 -10.44 4.90
N ALA A 460 -23.25 -10.11 6.13
CA ALA A 460 -23.23 -11.06 7.26
C ALA A 460 -24.62 -11.65 7.55
N TYR A 461 -25.65 -10.78 7.62
CA TYR A 461 -27.02 -11.20 7.86
C TYR A 461 -27.55 -12.14 6.77
N LYS A 462 -27.23 -11.88 5.49
CA LYS A 462 -27.65 -12.71 4.35
C LYS A 462 -26.87 -14.02 4.23
N GLN A 463 -25.65 -14.10 4.73
CA GLN A 463 -24.87 -15.34 4.77
C GLN A 463 -25.26 -16.26 5.94
N ALA A 464 -25.84 -15.70 6.99
CA ALA A 464 -26.33 -16.43 8.15
C ALA A 464 -27.74 -17.09 7.93
N ARG A 465 -28.46 -16.61 6.90
CA ARG A 465 -29.74 -17.20 6.42
C ARG A 465 -29.50 -18.17 5.26
#